data_ed6f5f6d0add68c5feb9836c7e789383
#
_entry.id   ed6f5f6d0add68c5feb9836c7e789383
#
_cell.length_a   1.000
_cell.length_b   1.000
_cell.length_c   1.000
_cell.angle_alpha   90.00
_cell.angle_beta   90.00
_cell.angle_gamma   90.00
#
_symmetry.space_group_name_H-M   'P 1'
#
loop_
_entity.id
_entity.type
_entity.pdbx_description
1 polymer ?
#
loop_
_entity_poly.entity_id
_entity_poly.type
_entity_poly.pdbx_seq_one_letter_code
_entity_poly.pdbx_strand_id
1 'polypeptide(L)'
;SIILTGVSLATVCAAPVGAYVGDIWGWRTAFMIATVVAALALLVQLATIPKLPPVGVASFRTLLDVLKRPSIRVALLVASGHFAGFTYVRPFLEKVPVLDIETISLVLLAYGIGGFFGNVAGGILAERSLKAAVGLAPLLIAPAAASMLVFGASPTIAAAAVAVWGFAFGAVPVGLQSWLVRAAPDQAESAGGLMVATFQVAIALGAVFGGLLVDHTGVASAFAYCGAATLLAASVVFLRGPKQTE
;
A
#
# COMPACT_ATOMS: atom_id res chain seq x y z
N SER A 1 -11.07 -15.11 -4.57
CA SER A 1 -12.40 -14.60 -4.89
C SER A 1 -12.30 -13.58 -6.02
N ILE A 2 -13.33 -13.48 -6.88
CA ILE A 2 -13.39 -12.57 -8.05
C ILE A 2 -13.12 -11.11 -7.65
N ILE A 3 -13.59 -10.68 -6.49
CA ILE A 3 -13.38 -9.32 -5.96
C ILE A 3 -11.88 -9.03 -5.77
N LEU A 4 -11.14 -9.96 -5.16
CA LEU A 4 -9.69 -9.79 -4.95
C LEU A 4 -8.91 -9.78 -6.27
N THR A 5 -9.35 -10.55 -7.25
CA THR A 5 -8.77 -10.50 -8.60
C THR A 5 -8.96 -9.13 -9.25
N GLY A 6 -10.16 -8.53 -9.09
CA GLY A 6 -10.45 -7.17 -9.57
C GLY A 6 -9.56 -6.11 -8.92
N VAL A 7 -9.39 -6.18 -7.59
CA VAL A 7 -8.49 -5.27 -6.86
C VAL A 7 -7.04 -5.42 -7.35
N SER A 8 -6.56 -6.66 -7.51
CA SER A 8 -5.20 -6.92 -8.00
C SER A 8 -4.99 -6.39 -9.42
N LEU A 9 -5.95 -6.62 -10.32
CA LEU A 9 -5.88 -6.11 -11.69
C LEU A 9 -5.87 -4.58 -11.72
N ALA A 10 -6.74 -3.94 -10.93
CA ALA A 10 -6.77 -2.48 -10.82
C ALA A 10 -5.44 -1.93 -10.29
N THR A 11 -4.85 -2.57 -9.27
CA THR A 11 -3.56 -2.16 -8.69
C THR A 11 -2.42 -2.27 -9.71
N VAL A 12 -2.40 -3.33 -10.52
CA VAL A 12 -1.38 -3.52 -11.58
C VAL A 12 -1.50 -2.45 -12.65
N CYS A 13 -2.74 -2.13 -13.08
CA CYS A 13 -2.97 -1.27 -14.24
C CYS A 13 -3.03 0.22 -13.90
N ALA A 14 -3.49 0.60 -12.71
CA ALA A 14 -3.82 1.98 -12.39
C ALA A 14 -2.61 2.93 -12.48
N ALA A 15 -1.46 2.55 -11.91
CA ALA A 15 -0.28 3.40 -11.90
C ALA A 15 0.33 3.60 -13.30
N PRO A 16 0.61 2.55 -14.10
CA PRO A 16 1.17 2.72 -15.43
C PRO A 16 0.19 3.41 -16.39
N VAL A 17 -1.10 3.06 -16.36
CA VAL A 17 -2.12 3.71 -17.21
C VAL A 17 -2.28 5.19 -16.82
N GLY A 18 -2.34 5.48 -15.51
CA GLY A 18 -2.43 6.85 -15.01
C GLY A 18 -1.22 7.70 -15.40
N ALA A 19 -0.01 7.15 -15.33
CA ALA A 19 1.22 7.83 -15.74
C ALA A 19 1.20 8.13 -17.24
N TYR A 20 0.91 7.14 -18.08
CA TYR A 20 0.90 7.25 -19.54
C TYR A 20 -0.20 8.21 -20.05
N VAL A 21 -1.45 8.02 -19.59
CA VAL A 21 -2.59 8.89 -19.94
C VAL A 21 -2.34 10.33 -19.47
N GLY A 22 -1.82 10.48 -18.26
CA GLY A 22 -1.54 11.78 -17.67
C GLY A 22 -0.47 12.56 -18.44
N ASP A 23 0.48 11.86 -19.03
CA ASP A 23 1.53 12.46 -19.86
C ASP A 23 1.01 12.91 -21.24
N ILE A 24 0.29 12.03 -21.95
CA ILE A 24 -0.17 12.29 -23.32
C ILE A 24 -1.36 13.26 -23.37
N TRP A 25 -2.36 13.06 -22.51
CA TRP A 25 -3.63 13.82 -22.55
C TRP A 25 -3.85 14.71 -21.32
N GLY A 26 -2.85 14.80 -20.46
CA GLY A 26 -2.90 15.59 -19.23
C GLY A 26 -3.60 14.87 -18.07
N TRP A 27 -3.23 15.28 -16.86
CA TRP A 27 -3.73 14.68 -15.62
C TRP A 27 -5.26 14.71 -15.47
N ARG A 28 -5.92 15.75 -16.03
CA ARG A 28 -7.39 15.85 -16.00
C ARG A 28 -8.07 14.70 -16.71
N THR A 29 -7.52 14.24 -17.84
CA THR A 29 -8.06 13.10 -18.60
C THR A 29 -7.96 11.80 -17.79
N ALA A 30 -6.86 11.58 -17.09
CA ALA A 30 -6.70 10.41 -16.21
C ALA A 30 -7.77 10.40 -15.09
N PHE A 31 -8.05 11.55 -14.46
CA PHE A 31 -9.11 11.67 -13.46
C PHE A 31 -10.51 11.52 -14.07
N MET A 32 -10.75 12.01 -15.27
CA MET A 32 -12.04 11.81 -15.96
C MET A 32 -12.31 10.34 -16.26
N ILE A 33 -11.31 9.59 -16.72
CA ILE A 33 -11.42 8.13 -16.92
C ILE A 33 -11.76 7.43 -15.60
N ALA A 34 -11.04 7.75 -14.53
CA ALA A 34 -11.30 7.20 -13.20
C ALA A 34 -12.75 7.53 -12.74
N THR A 35 -13.23 8.75 -12.99
CA THR A 35 -14.58 9.17 -12.64
C THR A 35 -15.64 8.36 -13.40
N VAL A 36 -15.46 8.15 -14.70
CA VAL A 36 -16.39 7.35 -15.52
C VAL A 36 -16.42 5.90 -15.01
N VAL A 37 -15.26 5.29 -14.75
CA VAL A 37 -15.18 3.93 -14.21
C VAL A 37 -15.88 3.84 -12.85
N ALA A 38 -15.65 4.82 -11.96
CA ALA A 38 -16.30 4.87 -10.65
C ALA A 38 -17.83 5.03 -10.77
N ALA A 39 -18.32 5.88 -11.68
CA ALA A 39 -19.75 6.05 -11.94
C ALA A 39 -20.39 4.77 -12.45
N LEU A 40 -19.75 4.07 -13.39
CA LEU A 40 -20.22 2.77 -13.89
C LEU A 40 -20.26 1.73 -12.76
N ALA A 41 -19.21 1.66 -11.93
CA ALA A 41 -19.17 0.77 -10.78
C ALA A 41 -20.30 1.08 -9.78
N LEU A 42 -20.57 2.36 -9.51
CA LEU A 42 -21.70 2.78 -8.66
C LEU A 42 -23.04 2.32 -9.23
N LEU A 43 -23.29 2.52 -10.53
CA LEU A 43 -24.53 2.08 -11.18
C LEU A 43 -24.71 0.56 -11.08
N VAL A 44 -23.66 -0.20 -11.33
CA VAL A 44 -23.68 -1.67 -11.17
C VAL A 44 -23.99 -2.05 -9.73
N GLN A 45 -23.36 -1.42 -8.74
CA GLN A 45 -23.60 -1.70 -7.32
C GLN A 45 -25.05 -1.38 -6.93
N LEU A 46 -25.59 -0.25 -7.34
CA LEU A 46 -26.98 0.14 -7.07
C LEU A 46 -27.98 -0.84 -7.67
N ALA A 47 -27.65 -1.44 -8.83
CA ALA A 47 -28.52 -2.42 -9.51
C ALA A 47 -28.42 -3.84 -8.94
N THR A 48 -27.25 -4.22 -8.37
CA THR A 48 -26.95 -5.63 -8.05
C THR A 48 -26.86 -5.93 -6.56
N ILE A 49 -26.55 -4.93 -5.71
CA ILE A 49 -26.38 -5.17 -4.27
C ILE A 49 -27.75 -5.20 -3.57
N PRO A 50 -28.12 -6.33 -2.92
CA PRO A 50 -29.35 -6.39 -2.14
C PRO A 50 -29.22 -5.52 -0.88
N LYS A 51 -30.34 -5.01 -0.38
CA LYS A 51 -30.39 -4.29 0.90
C LYS A 51 -30.09 -5.28 2.03
N LEU A 52 -28.90 -5.19 2.60
CA LEU A 52 -28.49 -5.99 3.74
C LEU A 52 -28.89 -5.28 5.05
N PRO A 53 -29.47 -5.98 6.04
CA PRO A 53 -29.71 -5.38 7.35
C PRO A 53 -28.35 -5.07 8.02
N PRO A 54 -28.27 -3.97 8.79
CA PRO A 54 -27.04 -3.66 9.54
C PRO A 54 -26.76 -4.75 10.56
N VAL A 55 -25.55 -5.31 10.52
CA VAL A 55 -25.08 -6.32 11.49
C VAL A 55 -24.26 -5.57 12.55
N GLY A 56 -24.85 -5.42 13.75
CA GLY A 56 -24.17 -4.83 14.90
C GLY A 56 -24.30 -3.30 15.02
N VAL A 57 -24.09 -2.80 16.22
CA VAL A 57 -24.05 -1.36 16.52
C VAL A 57 -22.59 -0.93 16.60
N ALA A 58 -22.11 -0.22 15.57
CA ALA A 58 -20.80 0.40 15.62
C ALA A 58 -20.79 1.44 16.76
N SER A 59 -20.11 1.13 17.87
CA SER A 59 -19.93 2.06 18.97
C SER A 59 -18.62 2.83 18.77
N PHE A 60 -18.66 4.15 19.02
CA PHE A 60 -17.46 4.98 19.00
C PHE A 60 -16.38 4.48 19.99
N ARG A 61 -16.80 3.88 21.08
CA ARG A 61 -15.92 3.25 22.08
C ARG A 61 -15.17 2.05 21.50
N THR A 62 -15.86 1.21 20.74
CA THR A 62 -15.25 0.08 20.02
C THR A 62 -14.18 0.52 19.03
N LEU A 63 -14.44 1.60 18.29
CA LEU A 63 -13.46 2.19 17.36
C LEU A 63 -12.19 2.67 18.09
N LEU A 64 -12.34 3.35 19.24
CA LEU A 64 -11.20 3.81 20.03
C LEU A 64 -10.36 2.65 20.59
N ASP A 65 -10.99 1.55 20.99
CA ASP A 65 -10.29 0.38 21.51
C ASP A 65 -9.54 -0.37 20.41
N VAL A 66 -10.10 -0.44 19.21
CA VAL A 66 -9.41 -1.04 18.05
C VAL A 66 -8.26 -0.16 17.59
N LEU A 67 -8.35 1.18 17.64
CA LEU A 67 -7.24 2.10 17.34
C LEU A 67 -6.00 1.88 18.23
N LYS A 68 -6.18 1.43 19.46
CA LYS A 68 -5.07 1.10 20.38
C LYS A 68 -4.35 -0.21 20.03
N ARG A 69 -4.91 -1.03 19.15
CA ARG A 69 -4.35 -2.35 18.81
C ARG A 69 -3.01 -2.22 18.07
N PRO A 70 -2.03 -3.09 18.37
CA PRO A 70 -0.74 -3.06 17.69
C PRO A 70 -0.84 -3.19 16.17
N SER A 71 -1.80 -3.97 15.66
CA SER A 71 -2.04 -4.15 14.22
C SER A 71 -2.36 -2.83 13.50
N ILE A 72 -3.15 -1.96 14.12
CA ILE A 72 -3.50 -0.64 13.56
C ILE A 72 -2.28 0.29 13.57
N ARG A 73 -1.49 0.30 14.63
CA ARG A 73 -0.26 1.11 14.70
C ARG A 73 0.77 0.68 13.66
N VAL A 74 0.92 -0.63 13.48
CA VAL A 74 1.80 -1.17 12.43
C VAL A 74 1.26 -0.81 11.05
N ALA A 75 -0.07 -0.91 10.82
CA ALA A 75 -0.70 -0.50 9.58
C ALA A 75 -0.43 0.99 9.26
N LEU A 76 -0.59 1.89 10.25
CA LEU A 76 -0.28 3.31 10.10
C LEU A 76 1.18 3.55 9.73
N LEU A 77 2.12 2.90 10.42
CA LEU A 77 3.56 3.05 10.13
C LEU A 77 3.93 2.55 8.74
N VAL A 78 3.49 1.33 8.38
CA VAL A 78 3.81 0.75 7.08
C VAL A 78 3.18 1.55 5.96
N ALA A 79 1.89 1.88 6.07
CA ALA A 79 1.17 2.57 5.00
C ALA A 79 1.63 4.03 4.86
N SER A 80 1.82 4.78 5.96
CA SER A 80 2.32 6.16 5.86
C SER A 80 3.73 6.22 5.26
N GLY A 81 4.63 5.33 5.68
CA GLY A 81 5.97 5.23 5.10
C GLY A 81 5.93 4.85 3.63
N HIS A 82 5.15 3.82 3.28
CA HIS A 82 4.98 3.40 1.90
C HIS A 82 4.44 4.53 1.02
N PHE A 83 3.33 5.16 1.41
CA PHE A 83 2.71 6.21 0.59
C PHE A 83 3.51 7.51 0.54
N ALA A 84 4.32 7.81 1.54
CA ALA A 84 5.29 8.90 1.45
C ALA A 84 6.31 8.65 0.32
N GLY A 85 6.88 7.45 0.23
CA GLY A 85 7.81 7.10 -0.83
C GLY A 85 7.11 6.93 -2.19
N PHE A 86 6.00 6.19 -2.23
CA PHE A 86 5.31 5.85 -3.47
C PHE A 86 4.71 7.07 -4.18
N THR A 87 4.18 8.05 -3.45
CA THR A 87 3.67 9.30 -4.03
C THR A 87 4.75 10.04 -4.83
N TYR A 88 6.01 9.93 -4.40
CA TYR A 88 7.14 10.63 -5.02
C TYR A 88 8.04 9.71 -5.86
N VAL A 89 7.64 8.46 -6.10
CA VAL A 89 8.43 7.53 -6.92
C VAL A 89 8.59 8.01 -8.36
N ARG A 90 7.53 8.51 -8.99
CA ARG A 90 7.59 9.06 -10.34
C ARG A 90 8.51 10.30 -10.42
N PRO A 91 8.32 11.37 -9.63
CA PRO A 91 9.25 12.50 -9.59
C PRO A 91 10.71 12.12 -9.31
N PHE A 92 10.94 11.06 -8.52
CA PHE A 92 12.28 10.56 -8.28
C PHE A 92 12.87 9.94 -9.55
N LEU A 93 12.13 9.05 -10.23
CA LEU A 93 12.59 8.37 -11.45
C LEU A 93 12.83 9.36 -12.59
N GLU A 94 12.08 10.44 -12.66
CA GLU A 94 12.27 11.53 -13.64
C GLU A 94 13.52 12.37 -13.34
N LYS A 95 13.84 12.62 -12.06
CA LYS A 95 14.89 13.58 -11.67
C LYS A 95 16.24 12.96 -11.36
N VAL A 96 16.28 11.72 -10.87
CA VAL A 96 17.52 11.08 -10.37
C VAL A 96 18.13 10.15 -11.42
N PRO A 97 17.51 9.02 -11.83
CA PRO A 97 18.00 8.23 -12.95
C PRO A 97 17.65 8.85 -14.32
N VAL A 98 16.82 9.90 -14.35
CA VAL A 98 16.38 10.64 -15.56
C VAL A 98 15.75 9.69 -16.59
N LEU A 99 14.77 8.90 -16.16
CA LEU A 99 14.06 7.97 -17.03
C LEU A 99 12.99 8.69 -17.87
N ASP A 100 12.80 8.22 -19.11
CA ASP A 100 11.67 8.62 -19.93
C ASP A 100 10.34 8.01 -19.43
N ILE A 101 9.21 8.55 -19.90
CA ILE A 101 7.87 8.16 -19.46
C ILE A 101 7.56 6.71 -19.79
N GLU A 102 8.08 6.17 -20.89
CA GLU A 102 7.84 4.78 -21.30
C GLU A 102 8.52 3.83 -20.31
N THR A 103 9.79 4.10 -19.98
CA THR A 103 10.55 3.33 -18.98
C THR A 103 9.92 3.46 -17.58
N ILE A 104 9.48 4.65 -17.18
CA ILE A 104 8.77 4.83 -15.89
C ILE A 104 7.49 4.01 -15.87
N SER A 105 6.71 4.02 -16.96
CA SER A 105 5.48 3.21 -17.06
C SER A 105 5.76 1.72 -16.92
N LEU A 106 6.85 1.21 -17.53
CA LEU A 106 7.29 -0.17 -17.39
C LEU A 106 7.73 -0.50 -15.95
N VAL A 107 8.45 0.41 -15.30
CA VAL A 107 8.85 0.26 -13.88
C VAL A 107 7.62 0.21 -12.96
N LEU A 108 6.63 1.07 -13.19
CA LEU A 108 5.38 1.06 -12.43
C LEU A 108 4.52 -0.20 -12.74
N LEU A 109 4.57 -0.70 -13.97
CA LEU A 109 3.96 -1.98 -14.32
C LEU A 109 4.65 -3.14 -13.59
N ALA A 110 5.97 -3.15 -13.53
CA ALA A 110 6.74 -4.14 -12.78
C ALA A 110 6.40 -4.09 -11.27
N TYR A 111 6.22 -2.87 -10.71
CA TYR A 111 5.69 -2.69 -9.35
C TYR A 111 4.32 -3.37 -9.18
N GLY A 112 3.39 -3.12 -10.09
CA GLY A 112 2.04 -3.70 -10.04
C GLY A 112 2.05 -5.22 -10.16
N ILE A 113 2.82 -5.77 -11.11
CA ILE A 113 3.01 -7.23 -11.28
C ILE A 113 3.64 -7.82 -10.01
N GLY A 114 4.68 -7.19 -9.49
CA GLY A 114 5.27 -7.57 -8.20
C GLY A 114 4.22 -7.60 -7.09
N GLY A 115 3.37 -6.56 -7.01
CA GLY A 115 2.28 -6.46 -6.03
C GLY A 115 1.27 -7.60 -6.12
N PHE A 116 0.93 -8.03 -7.34
CA PHE A 116 0.06 -9.21 -7.54
C PHE A 116 0.68 -10.47 -6.94
N PHE A 117 1.93 -10.78 -7.28
CA PHE A 117 2.63 -11.94 -6.73
C PHE A 117 2.87 -11.80 -5.22
N GLY A 118 3.16 -10.60 -4.74
CA GLY A 118 3.29 -10.31 -3.32
C GLY A 118 2.00 -10.55 -2.53
N ASN A 119 0.85 -10.20 -3.11
CA ASN A 119 -0.45 -10.47 -2.51
C ASN A 119 -0.70 -11.98 -2.35
N VAL A 120 -0.41 -12.77 -3.39
CA VAL A 120 -0.52 -14.24 -3.35
C VAL A 120 0.45 -14.84 -2.32
N ALA A 121 1.72 -14.43 -2.38
CA ALA A 121 2.75 -14.92 -1.46
C ALA A 121 2.43 -14.53 0.00
N GLY A 122 1.93 -13.31 0.21
CA GLY A 122 1.48 -12.82 1.51
C GLY A 122 0.32 -13.64 2.09
N GLY A 123 -0.63 -14.05 1.24
CA GLY A 123 -1.72 -14.94 1.62
C GLY A 123 -1.21 -16.32 2.09
N ILE A 124 -0.38 -16.97 1.28
CA ILE A 124 0.22 -18.27 1.61
C ILE A 124 1.06 -18.17 2.90
N LEU A 125 1.82 -17.09 3.02
CA LEU A 125 2.66 -16.88 4.20
C LEU A 125 1.82 -16.61 5.47
N ALA A 126 0.70 -15.89 5.35
CA ALA A 126 -0.20 -15.62 6.48
C ALA A 126 -0.88 -16.88 7.02
N GLU A 127 -1.09 -17.90 6.18
CA GLU A 127 -1.59 -19.21 6.62
C GLU A 127 -0.53 -19.97 7.42
N ARG A 128 0.74 -19.88 7.04
CA ARG A 128 1.85 -20.60 7.68
C ARG A 128 2.40 -19.88 8.89
N SER A 129 2.60 -18.57 8.78
CA SER A 129 3.15 -17.73 9.84
C SER A 129 2.66 -16.30 9.68
N LEU A 130 1.68 -15.92 10.47
CA LEU A 130 1.14 -14.56 10.48
C LEU A 130 2.22 -13.52 10.81
N LYS A 131 3.12 -13.84 11.76
CA LYS A 131 4.23 -12.97 12.14
C LYS A 131 5.18 -12.72 10.97
N ALA A 132 5.49 -13.77 10.21
CA ALA A 132 6.33 -13.64 9.01
C ALA A 132 5.62 -12.81 7.92
N ALA A 133 4.33 -13.06 7.67
CA ALA A 133 3.56 -12.33 6.66
C ALA A 133 3.52 -10.82 6.94
N VAL A 134 3.31 -10.43 8.20
CA VAL A 134 3.23 -9.01 8.60
C VAL A 134 4.60 -8.36 8.74
N GLY A 135 5.65 -9.12 9.13
CA GLY A 135 6.98 -8.59 9.42
C GLY A 135 7.91 -8.53 8.21
N LEU A 136 7.88 -9.55 7.33
CA LEU A 136 8.79 -9.61 6.18
C LEU A 136 8.46 -8.57 5.11
N ALA A 137 7.18 -8.26 4.90
CA ALA A 137 6.80 -7.26 3.92
C ALA A 137 7.43 -5.88 4.19
N PRO A 138 7.25 -5.24 5.35
CA PRO A 138 7.90 -3.97 5.64
C PRO A 138 9.43 -4.11 5.76
N LEU A 139 9.94 -5.28 6.17
CA LEU A 139 11.38 -5.55 6.18
C LEU A 139 11.99 -5.57 4.77
N LEU A 140 11.25 -5.95 3.74
CA LEU A 140 11.68 -5.89 2.34
C LEU A 140 11.52 -4.49 1.73
N ILE A 141 10.51 -3.72 2.15
CA ILE A 141 10.33 -2.34 1.68
C ILE A 141 11.51 -1.46 2.13
N ALA A 142 12.01 -1.64 3.36
CA ALA A 142 13.08 -0.82 3.90
C ALA A 142 14.37 -0.86 3.06
N PRO A 143 14.95 -2.02 2.70
CA PRO A 143 16.13 -2.06 1.83
C PRO A 143 15.84 -1.64 0.39
N ALA A 144 14.62 -1.85 -0.13
CA ALA A 144 14.24 -1.33 -1.42
C ALA A 144 14.27 0.22 -1.43
N ALA A 145 13.70 0.85 -0.41
CA ALA A 145 13.79 2.31 -0.24
C ALA A 145 15.24 2.79 -0.02
N ALA A 146 16.04 2.06 0.77
CA ALA A 146 17.44 2.38 0.99
C ALA A 146 18.28 2.27 -0.29
N SER A 147 18.02 1.26 -1.14
CA SER A 147 18.71 1.13 -2.43
C SER A 147 18.37 2.28 -3.41
N MET A 148 17.17 2.83 -3.34
CA MET A 148 16.81 4.06 -4.07
C MET A 148 17.64 5.26 -3.60
N LEU A 149 17.93 5.36 -2.29
CA LEU A 149 18.75 6.44 -1.75
C LEU A 149 20.22 6.36 -2.19
N VAL A 150 20.79 5.15 -2.13
CA VAL A 150 22.25 4.96 -2.32
C VAL A 150 22.59 4.76 -3.79
N PHE A 151 21.77 4.02 -4.54
CA PHE A 151 22.04 3.59 -5.91
C PHE A 151 20.99 4.04 -6.91
N GLY A 152 20.07 4.92 -6.51
CA GLY A 152 18.93 5.32 -7.32
C GLY A 152 19.28 6.03 -8.63
N ALA A 153 20.51 6.53 -8.79
CA ALA A 153 21.02 7.06 -10.05
C ALA A 153 21.19 5.98 -11.14
N SER A 154 21.28 4.70 -10.75
CA SER A 154 21.31 3.59 -11.70
C SER A 154 19.89 3.20 -12.11
N PRO A 155 19.50 3.31 -13.40
CA PRO A 155 18.19 2.95 -13.91
C PRO A 155 17.79 1.52 -13.55
N THR A 156 18.72 0.56 -13.69
CA THR A 156 18.46 -0.86 -13.42
C THR A 156 18.21 -1.12 -11.95
N ILE A 157 19.00 -0.49 -11.05
CA ILE A 157 18.83 -0.68 -9.61
C ILE A 157 17.52 -0.02 -9.15
N ALA A 158 17.21 1.18 -9.65
CA ALA A 158 15.96 1.86 -9.35
C ALA A 158 14.75 1.02 -9.79
N ALA A 159 14.76 0.49 -11.01
CA ALA A 159 13.69 -0.37 -11.52
C ALA A 159 13.54 -1.66 -10.70
N ALA A 160 14.64 -2.34 -10.37
CA ALA A 160 14.62 -3.55 -9.55
C ALA A 160 14.12 -3.27 -8.13
N ALA A 161 14.56 -2.17 -7.52
CA ALA A 161 14.11 -1.75 -6.20
C ALA A 161 12.59 -1.48 -6.16
N VAL A 162 12.06 -0.78 -7.17
CA VAL A 162 10.62 -0.52 -7.30
C VAL A 162 9.82 -1.80 -7.50
N ALA A 163 10.31 -2.75 -8.31
CA ALA A 163 9.66 -4.04 -8.51
C ALA A 163 9.61 -4.89 -7.21
N VAL A 164 10.74 -4.97 -6.48
CA VAL A 164 10.81 -5.65 -5.17
C VAL A 164 9.91 -4.96 -4.15
N TRP A 165 9.86 -3.63 -4.17
CA TRP A 165 8.96 -2.87 -3.32
C TRP A 165 7.48 -3.19 -3.61
N GLY A 166 7.10 -3.26 -4.90
CA GLY A 166 5.76 -3.69 -5.30
C GLY A 166 5.40 -5.06 -4.75
N PHE A 167 6.28 -6.04 -4.91
CA PHE A 167 6.11 -7.38 -4.33
C PHE A 167 5.91 -7.33 -2.82
N ALA A 168 6.77 -6.61 -2.11
CA ALA A 168 6.68 -6.49 -0.66
C ALA A 168 5.38 -5.81 -0.21
N PHE A 169 4.99 -4.71 -0.86
CA PHE A 169 3.77 -3.99 -0.50
C PHE A 169 2.50 -4.78 -0.81
N GLY A 170 2.48 -5.58 -1.88
CA GLY A 170 1.35 -6.46 -2.19
C GLY A 170 0.98 -7.42 -1.06
N ALA A 171 1.95 -7.86 -0.25
CA ALA A 171 1.72 -8.72 0.91
C ALA A 171 1.17 -7.97 2.14
N VAL A 172 1.36 -6.65 2.22
CA VAL A 172 1.00 -5.84 3.41
C VAL A 172 -0.49 -5.90 3.75
N PRO A 173 -1.43 -5.60 2.84
CA PRO A 173 -2.85 -5.58 3.16
C PRO A 173 -3.35 -6.95 3.64
N VAL A 174 -2.89 -8.03 2.97
CA VAL A 174 -3.31 -9.41 3.30
C VAL A 174 -2.81 -9.80 4.69
N GLY A 175 -1.55 -9.55 4.99
CA GLY A 175 -0.97 -9.86 6.30
C GLY A 175 -1.65 -9.08 7.43
N LEU A 176 -1.83 -7.78 7.26
CA LEU A 176 -2.46 -6.92 8.25
C LEU A 176 -3.93 -7.25 8.47
N GLN A 177 -4.69 -7.54 7.40
CA GLN A 177 -6.09 -7.94 7.51
C GLN A 177 -6.23 -9.29 8.21
N SER A 178 -5.38 -10.26 7.88
CA SER A 178 -5.35 -11.56 8.56
C SER A 178 -5.03 -11.41 10.05
N TRP A 179 -4.10 -10.52 10.40
CA TRP A 179 -3.80 -10.22 11.80
C TRP A 179 -4.99 -9.62 12.54
N LEU A 180 -5.64 -8.64 11.91
CA LEU A 180 -6.77 -7.93 12.52
C LEU A 180 -7.97 -8.86 12.76
N VAL A 181 -8.32 -9.70 11.78
CA VAL A 181 -9.40 -10.69 11.91
C VAL A 181 -9.11 -11.70 13.02
N ARG A 182 -7.86 -12.20 13.12
CA ARG A 182 -7.47 -13.13 14.20
C ARG A 182 -7.42 -12.47 15.58
N ALA A 183 -7.12 -11.16 15.63
CA ALA A 183 -7.06 -10.41 16.88
C ALA A 183 -8.44 -9.96 17.41
N ALA A 184 -9.46 -9.94 16.55
CA ALA A 184 -10.83 -9.50 16.89
C ALA A 184 -11.88 -10.28 16.09
N PRO A 185 -12.01 -11.60 16.32
CA PRO A 185 -12.93 -12.44 15.55
C PRO A 185 -14.41 -12.06 15.78
N ASP A 186 -14.74 -11.57 16.96
CA ASP A 186 -16.06 -11.07 17.38
C ASP A 186 -16.43 -9.71 16.79
N GLN A 187 -15.45 -8.98 16.20
CA GLN A 187 -15.60 -7.63 15.67
C GLN A 187 -15.03 -7.50 14.25
N ALA A 188 -14.98 -8.60 13.49
CA ALA A 188 -14.30 -8.67 12.19
C ALA A 188 -14.81 -7.62 11.19
N GLU A 189 -16.11 -7.32 11.18
CA GLU A 189 -16.71 -6.32 10.28
C GLU A 189 -16.26 -4.89 10.64
N SER A 190 -16.38 -4.51 11.93
CA SER A 190 -15.92 -3.21 12.44
C SER A 190 -14.40 -3.04 12.26
N ALA A 191 -13.65 -4.12 12.46
CA ALA A 191 -12.21 -4.16 12.28
C ALA A 191 -11.80 -3.96 10.81
N GLY A 192 -12.55 -4.55 9.86
CA GLY A 192 -12.35 -4.35 8.42
C GLY A 192 -12.55 -2.90 8.00
N GLY A 193 -13.66 -2.28 8.40
CA GLY A 193 -13.93 -0.86 8.13
C GLY A 193 -12.86 0.07 8.73
N LEU A 194 -12.42 -0.21 9.97
CA LEU A 194 -11.37 0.57 10.60
C LEU A 194 -10.00 0.40 9.91
N MET A 195 -9.70 -0.80 9.40
CA MET A 195 -8.48 -1.02 8.61
C MET A 195 -8.49 -0.14 7.36
N VAL A 196 -9.61 -0.10 6.62
CA VAL A 196 -9.75 0.78 5.45
C VAL A 196 -9.56 2.24 5.85
N ALA A 197 -10.22 2.71 6.90
CA ALA A 197 -10.07 4.07 7.41
C ALA A 197 -8.62 4.37 7.81
N THR A 198 -7.93 3.42 8.46
CA THR A 198 -6.53 3.52 8.85
C THR A 198 -5.62 3.69 7.63
N PHE A 199 -5.86 2.92 6.56
CA PHE A 199 -5.11 3.07 5.31
C PHE A 199 -5.35 4.44 4.67
N GLN A 200 -6.60 4.94 4.64
CA GLN A 200 -6.90 6.26 4.08
C GLN A 200 -6.21 7.40 4.84
N VAL A 201 -6.23 7.33 6.18
CA VAL A 201 -5.49 8.29 7.03
C VAL A 201 -3.98 8.18 6.77
N ALA A 202 -3.44 6.96 6.67
CA ALA A 202 -2.02 6.74 6.41
C ALA A 202 -1.60 7.22 5.02
N ILE A 203 -2.44 7.05 4.00
CA ILE A 203 -2.23 7.59 2.65
C ILE A 203 -2.11 9.12 2.71
N ALA A 204 -3.09 9.77 3.34
CA ALA A 204 -3.11 11.22 3.46
C ALA A 204 -1.88 11.75 4.25
N LEU A 205 -1.59 11.16 5.41
CA LEU A 205 -0.42 11.53 6.22
C LEU A 205 0.89 11.26 5.47
N GLY A 206 1.01 10.12 4.79
CA GLY A 206 2.18 9.77 3.99
C GLY A 206 2.44 10.79 2.87
N ALA A 207 1.40 11.15 2.12
CA ALA A 207 1.51 12.15 1.06
C ALA A 207 1.89 13.53 1.60
N VAL A 208 1.26 13.97 2.70
CA VAL A 208 1.54 15.28 3.32
C VAL A 208 2.95 15.33 3.91
N PHE A 209 3.33 14.36 4.75
CA PHE A 209 4.67 14.31 5.34
C PHE A 209 5.74 14.10 4.27
N GLY A 210 5.48 13.24 3.29
CA GLY A 210 6.36 13.06 2.15
C GLY A 210 6.56 14.37 1.38
N GLY A 211 5.47 15.14 1.13
CA GLY A 211 5.54 16.45 0.49
C GLY A 211 6.37 17.45 1.26
N LEU A 212 6.11 17.61 2.55
CA LEU A 212 6.87 18.51 3.40
C LEU A 212 8.37 18.16 3.41
N LEU A 213 8.71 16.87 3.46
CA LEU A 213 10.09 16.43 3.38
C LEU A 213 10.71 16.73 2.01
N VAL A 214 10.00 16.46 0.92
CA VAL A 214 10.46 16.72 -0.45
C VAL A 214 10.69 18.20 -0.68
N ASP A 215 9.80 19.05 -0.21
CA ASP A 215 9.90 20.51 -0.38
C ASP A 215 11.09 21.11 0.37
N HIS A 216 11.42 20.57 1.55
CA HIS A 216 12.51 21.11 2.38
C HIS A 216 13.88 20.46 2.12
N THR A 217 13.91 19.17 1.77
CA THR A 217 15.15 18.38 1.73
C THR A 217 15.35 17.58 0.44
N GLY A 218 14.42 17.69 -0.50
CA GLY A 218 14.49 17.04 -1.80
C GLY A 218 13.84 15.65 -1.83
N VAL A 219 13.63 15.12 -3.04
CA VAL A 219 12.83 13.90 -3.28
C VAL A 219 13.36 12.65 -2.57
N ALA A 220 14.66 12.58 -2.31
CA ALA A 220 15.29 11.46 -1.62
C ALA A 220 14.78 11.28 -0.18
N SER A 221 14.38 12.36 0.49
CA SER A 221 13.92 12.31 1.89
C SER A 221 12.61 11.51 2.08
N ALA A 222 11.75 11.46 1.07
CA ALA A 222 10.55 10.64 1.10
C ALA A 222 10.89 9.14 1.20
N PHE A 223 11.97 8.71 0.52
CA PHE A 223 12.47 7.32 0.61
C PHE A 223 13.17 7.04 1.94
N ALA A 224 13.87 8.02 2.51
CA ALA A 224 14.45 7.91 3.84
C ALA A 224 13.37 7.68 4.90
N TYR A 225 12.29 8.47 4.84
CA TYR A 225 11.14 8.28 5.73
C TYR A 225 10.44 6.93 5.49
N CYS A 226 10.25 6.52 4.23
CA CYS A 226 9.69 5.22 3.88
C CYS A 226 10.51 4.07 4.51
N GLY A 227 11.82 4.08 4.30
CA GLY A 227 12.73 3.07 4.85
C GLY A 227 12.70 3.03 6.37
N ALA A 228 12.78 4.19 7.03
CA ALA A 228 12.76 4.30 8.49
C ALA A 228 11.42 3.82 9.09
N ALA A 229 10.28 4.25 8.53
CA ALA A 229 8.96 3.89 9.02
C ALA A 229 8.68 2.38 8.85
N THR A 230 9.05 1.81 7.69
CA THR A 230 8.85 0.38 7.42
C THR A 230 9.80 -0.49 8.23
N LEU A 231 11.05 -0.08 8.45
CA LEU A 231 11.99 -0.77 9.33
C LEU A 231 11.50 -0.75 10.79
N LEU A 232 11.00 0.39 11.27
CA LEU A 232 10.41 0.50 12.60
C LEU A 232 9.18 -0.41 12.73
N ALA A 233 8.31 -0.44 11.73
CA ALA A 233 7.14 -1.31 11.71
C ALA A 233 7.55 -2.79 11.76
N ALA A 234 8.53 -3.23 10.96
CA ALA A 234 9.08 -4.57 11.00
C ALA A 234 9.63 -4.91 12.40
N SER A 235 10.39 -4.00 13.00
CA SER A 235 10.94 -4.17 14.34
C SER A 235 9.84 -4.35 15.39
N VAL A 236 8.78 -3.53 15.32
CA VAL A 236 7.61 -3.67 16.22
C VAL A 236 6.94 -5.03 16.06
N VAL A 237 6.78 -5.51 14.82
CA VAL A 237 6.18 -6.82 14.55
C VAL A 237 7.04 -7.96 15.10
N PHE A 238 8.35 -7.94 14.89
CA PHE A 238 9.22 -9.00 15.36
C PHE A 238 9.38 -9.01 16.89
N LEU A 239 9.30 -7.85 17.54
CA LEU A 239 9.41 -7.74 19.00
C LEU A 239 8.06 -7.96 19.72
N ARG A 240 6.95 -7.43 19.16
CA ARG A 240 5.65 -7.36 19.85
C ARG A 240 4.46 -7.82 18.96
N GLY A 241 4.72 -8.40 17.81
CA GLY A 241 3.71 -8.84 16.86
C GLY A 241 2.92 -10.08 17.30
N PRO A 242 2.09 -10.62 16.40
CA PRO A 242 1.26 -11.77 16.70
C PRO A 242 2.11 -12.94 17.18
N LYS A 243 1.70 -13.54 18.30
CA LYS A 243 2.30 -14.80 18.75
C LYS A 243 1.86 -15.90 17.78
N GLN A 244 2.78 -16.81 17.46
CA GLN A 244 2.40 -18.05 16.78
C GLN A 244 1.58 -18.84 17.83
N THR A 245 0.28 -18.99 17.57
CA THR A 245 -0.50 -20.05 18.23
C THR A 245 -0.14 -21.34 17.49
N GLU A 246 0.51 -22.24 18.19
CA GLU A 246 0.70 -23.63 17.79
C GLU A 246 -0.65 -24.30 17.49
#